data_7cd9a8c00b3dc07851f3b4db9c947bf5
#
_entry.id   7cd9a8c00b3dc07851f3b4db9c947bf5
#
_cell.length_a   1.000
_cell.length_b   1.000
_cell.length_c   1.000
_cell.angle_alpha   90.00
_cell.angle_beta   90.00
_cell.angle_gamma   90.00
#
_symmetry.space_group_name_H-M   'P 1'
#
loop_
_entity.id
_entity.type
_entity.pdbx_description
1 polymer ?
#
loop_
_entity_poly.entity_id
_entity_poly.type
_entity_poly.pdbx_seq_one_letter_code
_entity_poly.pdbx_strand_id
1 'polypeptide(L)'
;MQDSPGSLGLPNIGEWKKEGNVKKISRSFRDVLKNQFKIIKYPSIWILGLASATMYVTRYAINSWGVLYLQEARGYSLIEAGGLVGLNTFTGIIGCVAYGFISDKYFNARRPPVTLLFGIAEIASLFLIFYGPQSTLVLTIAFIIYGFTLSGLLAVLGGLFAIDIAPKNITGAAMGFIGLFSYIGAAIQEKISSVLIKTTQSDLSSDIVYSFDDVILFWISASIISFFLALSLWKQKIED
;
A
#
# COMPACT_ATOMS: atom_id res chain seq x y z
N MET A 1 -18.35 -23.87 12.35
CA MET A 1 -18.58 -22.42 12.23
C MET A 1 -19.75 -22.19 11.31
N GLN A 2 -20.70 -21.35 11.68
CA GLN A 2 -21.86 -21.05 10.85
C GLN A 2 -21.51 -19.81 10.03
N ASP A 3 -21.35 -19.99 8.72
CA ASP A 3 -20.72 -19.00 7.83
C ASP A 3 -21.71 -18.04 7.15
N SER A 4 -23.01 -18.12 7.46
CA SER A 4 -24.01 -17.27 6.84
C SER A 4 -25.18 -17.00 7.77
N PRO A 5 -25.87 -15.83 7.64
CA PRO A 5 -27.10 -15.53 8.38
C PRO A 5 -28.18 -16.62 8.22
N GLY A 6 -28.27 -17.23 7.05
CA GLY A 6 -29.24 -18.30 6.77
C GLY A 6 -28.99 -19.59 7.56
N SER A 7 -27.75 -19.87 7.98
CA SER A 7 -27.42 -21.00 8.85
C SER A 7 -27.87 -20.77 10.30
N LEU A 8 -28.18 -19.53 10.66
CA LEU A 8 -28.72 -19.11 11.96
C LEU A 8 -30.25 -18.93 11.93
N GLY A 9 -30.92 -19.26 10.82
CA GLY A 9 -32.34 -19.02 10.65
C GLY A 9 -32.71 -17.56 10.39
N LEU A 10 -31.74 -16.70 10.12
CA LEU A 10 -31.93 -15.30 9.79
C LEU A 10 -32.10 -15.14 8.26
N PRO A 11 -32.87 -14.12 7.79
CA PRO A 11 -33.01 -13.87 6.38
C PRO A 11 -31.64 -13.51 5.77
N ASN A 12 -31.36 -14.02 4.57
CA ASN A 12 -30.15 -13.64 3.85
C ASN A 12 -30.17 -12.14 3.51
N ILE A 13 -28.97 -11.53 3.43
CA ILE A 13 -28.80 -10.10 3.14
C ILE A 13 -29.53 -9.67 1.87
N GLY A 14 -29.60 -10.52 0.84
CA GLY A 14 -30.34 -10.28 -0.40
C GLY A 14 -31.87 -10.27 -0.21
N GLU A 15 -32.41 -11.10 0.67
CA GLU A 15 -33.82 -11.11 1.05
C GLU A 15 -34.18 -9.88 1.89
N TRP A 16 -33.29 -9.49 2.78
CA TRP A 16 -33.46 -8.30 3.63
C TRP A 16 -33.43 -7.00 2.81
N LYS A 17 -32.57 -6.92 1.79
CA LYS A 17 -32.48 -5.77 0.88
C LYS A 17 -33.51 -5.79 -0.26
N LYS A 18 -34.42 -6.79 -0.33
CA LYS A 18 -35.34 -6.99 -1.44
C LYS A 18 -34.65 -7.05 -2.83
N GLU A 19 -33.37 -7.40 -2.86
CA GLU A 19 -32.67 -7.72 -4.10
C GLU A 19 -33.25 -9.06 -4.58
N GLY A 20 -33.88 -9.05 -5.77
CA GLY A 20 -34.62 -10.20 -6.33
C GLY A 20 -33.83 -11.51 -6.26
N ASN A 21 -34.55 -12.62 -6.17
CA ASN A 21 -34.13 -14.00 -5.95
C ASN A 21 -32.67 -14.30 -6.33
N VAL A 22 -31.74 -14.15 -5.38
CA VAL A 22 -30.38 -14.66 -5.53
C VAL A 22 -30.50 -16.18 -5.45
N LYS A 23 -30.62 -16.83 -6.60
CA LYS A 23 -30.53 -18.29 -6.70
C LYS A 23 -29.31 -18.73 -5.92
N LYS A 24 -29.49 -19.55 -4.87
CA LYS A 24 -28.43 -20.34 -4.24
C LYS A 24 -27.85 -21.27 -5.29
N ILE A 25 -26.89 -20.77 -6.06
CA ILE A 25 -26.14 -21.60 -6.97
C ILE A 25 -25.14 -22.33 -6.08
N SER A 26 -25.40 -23.61 -5.80
CA SER A 26 -24.39 -24.53 -5.28
C SER A 26 -23.26 -24.56 -6.33
N ARG A 27 -22.27 -23.69 -6.16
CA ARG A 27 -21.12 -23.63 -7.08
C ARG A 27 -20.19 -24.76 -6.73
N SER A 28 -19.93 -25.67 -7.68
CA SER A 28 -18.84 -26.64 -7.55
C SER A 28 -17.53 -25.91 -7.29
N PHE A 29 -16.64 -26.49 -6.48
CA PHE A 29 -15.30 -25.95 -6.23
C PHE A 29 -14.54 -25.62 -7.54
N ARG A 30 -14.73 -26.44 -8.58
CA ARG A 30 -14.20 -26.19 -9.92
C ARG A 30 -14.74 -24.91 -10.57
N ASP A 31 -16.03 -24.62 -10.38
CA ASP A 31 -16.65 -23.41 -10.95
C ASP A 31 -16.17 -22.16 -10.22
N VAL A 32 -15.96 -22.27 -8.92
CA VAL A 32 -15.35 -21.18 -8.11
C VAL A 32 -13.95 -20.90 -8.61
N LEU A 33 -13.08 -21.92 -8.72
CA LEU A 33 -11.71 -21.76 -9.25
C LEU A 33 -11.71 -21.17 -10.66
N LYS A 34 -12.52 -21.71 -11.57
CA LYS A 34 -12.61 -21.22 -12.95
C LYS A 34 -13.06 -19.76 -13.02
N ASN A 35 -13.96 -19.34 -12.15
CA ASN A 35 -14.37 -17.94 -12.06
C ASN A 35 -13.27 -17.06 -11.47
N GLN A 36 -12.52 -17.56 -10.51
CA GLN A 36 -11.39 -16.83 -9.91
C GLN A 36 -10.29 -16.55 -10.94
N PHE A 37 -9.96 -17.50 -11.82
CA PHE A 37 -9.00 -17.28 -12.91
C PHE A 37 -9.44 -16.24 -13.95
N LYS A 38 -10.73 -15.88 -14.01
CA LYS A 38 -11.18 -14.80 -14.90
C LYS A 38 -10.57 -13.44 -14.57
N ILE A 39 -10.06 -13.27 -13.33
CA ILE A 39 -9.44 -12.02 -12.90
C ILE A 39 -8.24 -11.63 -13.76
N ILE A 40 -7.50 -12.61 -14.30
CA ILE A 40 -6.35 -12.40 -15.17
C ILE A 40 -6.74 -11.62 -16.45
N LYS A 41 -8.02 -11.63 -16.84
CA LYS A 41 -8.53 -10.95 -18.02
C LYS A 41 -8.82 -9.45 -17.82
N TYR A 42 -8.75 -8.96 -16.59
CA TYR A 42 -9.05 -7.56 -16.27
C TYR A 42 -7.75 -6.73 -16.17
N PRO A 43 -7.43 -5.90 -17.18
CA PRO A 43 -6.21 -5.07 -17.15
C PRO A 43 -6.13 -4.15 -15.93
N SER A 44 -7.28 -3.64 -15.46
CA SER A 44 -7.36 -2.78 -14.28
C SER A 44 -6.81 -3.45 -13.01
N ILE A 45 -6.98 -4.77 -12.89
CA ILE A 45 -6.48 -5.53 -11.74
C ILE A 45 -4.96 -5.69 -11.81
N TRP A 46 -4.40 -5.84 -13.02
CA TRP A 46 -2.94 -5.85 -13.21
C TRP A 46 -2.32 -4.50 -12.85
N ILE A 47 -2.92 -3.40 -13.32
CA ILE A 47 -2.47 -2.04 -12.99
C ILE A 47 -2.52 -1.82 -11.47
N LEU A 48 -3.62 -2.24 -10.83
CA LEU A 48 -3.77 -2.10 -9.38
C LEU A 48 -2.77 -2.99 -8.62
N GLY A 49 -2.52 -4.21 -9.10
CA GLY A 49 -1.49 -5.10 -8.55
C GLY A 49 -0.10 -4.48 -8.62
N LEU A 50 0.28 -3.92 -9.78
CA LEU A 50 1.55 -3.23 -9.96
C LEU A 50 1.65 -1.97 -9.11
N ALA A 51 0.59 -1.16 -9.01
CA ALA A 51 0.53 0.00 -8.14
C ALA A 51 0.73 -0.39 -6.67
N SER A 52 0.10 -1.47 -6.23
CA SER A 52 0.27 -1.99 -4.89
C SER A 52 1.69 -2.55 -4.66
N ALA A 53 2.25 -3.28 -5.63
CA ALA A 53 3.62 -3.80 -5.56
C ALA A 53 4.65 -2.68 -5.36
N THR A 54 4.56 -1.62 -6.17
CA THR A 54 5.48 -0.48 -6.09
C THR A 54 5.26 0.36 -4.81
N MET A 55 4.04 0.47 -4.30
CA MET A 55 3.78 1.08 -3.00
C MET A 55 4.37 0.25 -1.84
N TYR A 56 4.35 -1.08 -1.95
CA TYR A 56 4.98 -1.96 -0.97
C TYR A 56 6.51 -1.85 -0.98
N VAL A 57 7.13 -1.53 -2.12
CA VAL A 57 8.56 -1.16 -2.16
C VAL A 57 8.84 0.00 -1.20
N THR A 58 8.08 1.08 -1.29
CA THR A 58 8.25 2.26 -0.45
C THR A 58 7.98 1.95 1.03
N ARG A 59 6.94 1.17 1.32
CA ARG A 59 6.63 0.75 2.68
C ARG A 59 7.80 0.01 3.34
N TYR A 60 8.31 -1.01 2.66
CA TYR A 60 9.39 -1.84 3.21
C TYR A 60 10.74 -1.13 3.19
N ALA A 61 10.96 -0.16 2.29
CA ALA A 61 12.12 0.73 2.33
C ALA A 61 12.27 1.38 3.72
N ILE A 62 11.22 2.00 4.21
CA ILE A 62 11.24 2.67 5.51
C ILE A 62 11.20 1.67 6.67
N ASN A 63 10.38 0.62 6.60
CA ASN A 63 10.21 -0.31 7.72
C ASN A 63 11.44 -1.21 7.95
N SER A 64 12.11 -1.65 6.87
CA SER A 64 13.28 -2.53 6.97
C SER A 64 14.61 -1.77 7.04
N TRP A 65 14.74 -0.71 6.25
CA TRP A 65 16.03 0.00 6.09
C TRP A 65 16.04 1.41 6.71
N GLY A 66 14.87 1.93 7.10
CA GLY A 66 14.75 3.29 7.63
C GLY A 66 15.57 3.52 8.89
N VAL A 67 15.62 2.55 9.81
CA VAL A 67 16.44 2.67 11.03
C VAL A 67 17.92 2.74 10.67
N LEU A 68 18.40 1.86 9.79
CA LEU A 68 19.79 1.86 9.33
C LEU A 68 20.14 3.19 8.63
N TYR A 69 19.25 3.66 7.73
CA TYR A 69 19.44 4.96 7.07
C TYR A 69 19.56 6.12 8.07
N LEU A 70 18.69 6.16 9.07
CA LEU A 70 18.69 7.22 10.07
C LEU A 70 19.96 7.19 10.93
N GLN A 71 20.47 6.01 11.26
CA GLN A 71 21.71 5.87 12.02
C GLN A 71 22.92 6.26 11.18
N GLU A 72 23.09 5.65 10.01
CA GLU A 72 24.32 5.75 9.22
C GLU A 72 24.40 7.04 8.39
N ALA A 73 23.27 7.48 7.80
CA ALA A 73 23.26 8.66 6.94
C ALA A 73 22.87 9.96 7.66
N ARG A 74 22.11 9.86 8.77
CA ARG A 74 21.59 11.03 9.49
C ARG A 74 22.17 11.18 10.90
N GLY A 75 22.92 10.19 11.41
CA GLY A 75 23.61 10.25 12.72
C GLY A 75 22.68 10.13 13.94
N TYR A 76 21.47 9.59 13.78
CA TYR A 76 20.54 9.36 14.89
C TYR A 76 20.95 8.12 15.69
N SER A 77 20.69 8.14 17.00
CA SER A 77 20.83 6.94 17.83
C SER A 77 19.77 5.88 17.43
N LEU A 78 20.02 4.62 17.78
CA LEU A 78 19.08 3.52 17.53
C LEU A 78 17.68 3.79 18.13
N ILE A 79 17.62 4.39 19.32
CA ILE A 79 16.37 4.70 20.02
C ILE A 79 15.59 5.80 19.28
N GLU A 80 16.26 6.86 18.86
CA GLU A 80 15.63 7.96 18.10
C GLU A 80 15.16 7.48 16.73
N ALA A 81 16.01 6.75 16.00
CA ALA A 81 15.67 6.19 14.70
C ALA A 81 14.48 5.22 14.78
N GLY A 82 14.51 4.31 15.76
CA GLY A 82 13.40 3.39 16.02
C GLY A 82 12.11 4.11 16.43
N GLY A 83 12.23 5.20 17.20
CA GLY A 83 11.12 6.06 17.58
C GLY A 83 10.44 6.72 16.38
N LEU A 84 11.23 7.29 15.44
CA LEU A 84 10.73 7.91 14.21
C LEU A 84 10.04 6.90 13.31
N VAL A 85 10.62 5.72 13.11
CA VAL A 85 10.01 4.64 12.33
C VAL A 85 8.76 4.09 13.04
N GLY A 86 8.75 4.00 14.37
CA GLY A 86 7.58 3.63 15.16
C GLY A 86 6.45 4.65 15.06
N LEU A 87 6.78 5.94 15.03
CA LEU A 87 5.81 7.03 14.86
C LEU A 87 5.08 6.95 13.53
N ASN A 88 5.77 6.59 12.44
CA ASN A 88 5.15 6.30 11.15
C ASN A 88 4.05 5.24 11.26
N THR A 89 4.30 4.16 11.98
CA THR A 89 3.30 3.09 12.15
C THR A 89 2.10 3.57 12.96
N PHE A 90 2.33 4.33 14.03
CA PHE A 90 1.26 4.86 14.88
C PHE A 90 0.37 5.85 14.11
N THR A 91 0.96 6.82 13.40
CA THR A 91 0.19 7.78 12.59
C THR A 91 -0.53 7.12 11.42
N GLY A 92 -0.02 5.99 10.95
CA GLY A 92 -0.64 5.17 9.92
C GLY A 92 -2.01 4.62 10.31
N ILE A 93 -2.23 4.26 11.58
CA ILE A 93 -3.55 3.82 12.06
C ILE A 93 -4.58 4.94 11.84
N ILE A 94 -4.22 6.16 12.22
CA ILE A 94 -5.08 7.34 12.04
C ILE A 94 -5.30 7.63 10.56
N GLY A 95 -4.24 7.54 9.76
CA GLY A 95 -4.27 7.81 8.32
C GLY A 95 -5.18 6.86 7.54
N CYS A 96 -5.18 5.57 7.88
CA CYS A 96 -6.07 4.59 7.26
C CYS A 96 -7.55 4.93 7.49
N VAL A 97 -7.93 5.29 8.74
CA VAL A 97 -9.29 5.70 9.09
C VAL A 97 -9.65 7.03 8.42
N ALA A 98 -8.73 7.99 8.46
CA ALA A 98 -8.93 9.31 7.86
C ALA A 98 -9.13 9.22 6.34
N TYR A 99 -8.39 8.35 5.66
CA TYR A 99 -8.58 8.13 4.22
C TYR A 99 -10.02 7.72 3.90
N GLY A 100 -10.56 6.71 4.62
CA GLY A 100 -11.94 6.25 4.43
C GLY A 100 -12.93 7.38 4.68
N PHE A 101 -12.80 8.07 5.83
CA PHE A 101 -13.68 9.17 6.21
C PHE A 101 -13.65 10.32 5.17
N ILE A 102 -12.47 10.73 4.70
CA ILE A 102 -12.33 11.79 3.71
C ILE A 102 -12.98 11.36 2.38
N SER A 103 -12.72 10.12 1.95
CA SER A 103 -13.31 9.59 0.72
C SER A 103 -14.83 9.58 0.77
N ASP A 104 -15.40 9.09 1.86
CA ASP A 104 -16.85 8.90 1.96
C ASP A 104 -17.57 10.24 2.15
N LYS A 105 -17.05 11.14 3.01
CA LYS A 105 -17.71 12.39 3.36
C LYS A 105 -17.56 13.49 2.30
N TYR A 106 -16.36 13.65 1.72
CA TYR A 106 -16.07 14.78 0.84
C TYR A 106 -16.08 14.43 -0.64
N PHE A 107 -15.89 13.15 -0.98
CA PHE A 107 -15.79 12.70 -2.37
C PHE A 107 -16.84 11.66 -2.75
N ASN A 108 -17.91 11.49 -1.95
CA ASN A 108 -18.99 10.54 -2.22
C ASN A 108 -18.48 9.11 -2.49
N ALA A 109 -17.57 8.63 -1.66
CA ALA A 109 -16.88 7.34 -1.77
C ALA A 109 -16.02 7.17 -3.05
N ARG A 110 -15.71 8.25 -3.77
CA ARG A 110 -14.79 8.20 -4.92
C ARG A 110 -13.35 8.14 -4.43
N ARG A 111 -12.67 7.03 -4.69
CA ARG A 111 -11.29 6.79 -4.24
C ARG A 111 -10.22 7.67 -4.93
N PRO A 112 -10.27 7.89 -6.27
CA PRO A 112 -9.17 8.53 -6.98
C PRO A 112 -8.76 9.92 -6.46
N PRO A 113 -9.68 10.85 -6.12
CA PRO A 113 -9.27 12.17 -5.63
C PRO A 113 -8.48 12.11 -4.31
N VAL A 114 -8.89 11.23 -3.39
CA VAL A 114 -8.20 11.06 -2.09
C VAL A 114 -6.85 10.37 -2.29
N THR A 115 -6.80 9.38 -3.18
CA THR A 115 -5.54 8.71 -3.57
C THR A 115 -4.53 9.73 -4.13
N LEU A 116 -4.99 10.68 -4.94
CA LEU A 116 -4.13 11.75 -5.47
C LEU A 116 -3.58 12.64 -4.35
N LEU A 117 -4.43 13.11 -3.44
CA LEU A 117 -3.99 13.95 -2.32
C LEU A 117 -2.98 13.23 -1.42
N PHE A 118 -3.29 12.00 -1.05
CA PHE A 118 -2.42 11.19 -0.20
C PHE A 118 -1.12 10.82 -0.92
N GLY A 119 -1.16 10.52 -2.22
CA GLY A 119 0.03 10.19 -3.00
C GLY A 119 0.99 11.37 -3.16
N ILE A 120 0.47 12.58 -3.43
CA ILE A 120 1.32 13.78 -3.47
C ILE A 120 1.96 14.03 -2.10
N ALA A 121 1.20 13.95 -1.03
CA ALA A 121 1.71 14.19 0.31
C ALA A 121 2.72 13.10 0.75
N GLU A 122 2.50 11.86 0.35
CA GLU A 122 3.43 10.74 0.60
C GLU A 122 4.77 10.98 -0.15
N ILE A 123 4.74 11.30 -1.43
CA ILE A 123 5.93 11.60 -2.22
C ILE A 123 6.68 12.81 -1.63
N ALA A 124 5.96 13.88 -1.29
CA ALA A 124 6.58 15.05 -0.67
C ALA A 124 7.24 14.72 0.68
N SER A 125 6.62 13.88 1.49
CA SER A 125 7.20 13.43 2.76
C SER A 125 8.46 12.58 2.57
N LEU A 126 8.52 11.72 1.54
CA LEU A 126 9.74 10.97 1.20
C LEU A 126 10.88 11.91 0.80
N PHE A 127 10.60 12.94 -0.01
CA PHE A 127 11.62 13.94 -0.33
C PHE A 127 12.13 14.66 0.92
N LEU A 128 11.26 14.99 1.88
CA LEU A 128 11.66 15.58 3.15
C LEU A 128 12.49 14.62 4.02
N ILE A 129 12.14 13.33 4.05
CA ILE A 129 12.88 12.32 4.80
C ILE A 129 14.31 12.16 4.25
N PHE A 130 14.45 12.09 2.93
CA PHE A 130 15.74 11.76 2.31
C PHE A 130 16.60 12.99 2.00
N TYR A 131 16.00 14.09 1.54
CA TYR A 131 16.71 15.29 1.10
C TYR A 131 16.45 16.54 1.95
N GLY A 132 15.55 16.43 2.95
CA GLY A 132 15.23 17.55 3.83
C GLY A 132 16.40 17.95 4.75
N PRO A 133 16.28 19.12 5.39
CA PRO A 133 17.31 19.60 6.31
C PRO A 133 17.52 18.64 7.49
N GLN A 134 18.72 18.68 8.07
CA GLN A 134 19.07 17.90 9.27
C GLN A 134 18.45 18.54 10.52
N SER A 135 17.13 18.49 10.60
CA SER A 135 16.33 18.98 11.71
C SER A 135 15.41 17.87 12.19
N THR A 136 15.54 17.50 13.45
CA THR A 136 14.70 16.46 14.08
C THR A 136 13.22 16.81 13.97
N LEU A 137 12.85 18.09 14.09
CA LEU A 137 11.46 18.53 13.98
C LEU A 137 10.92 18.30 12.56
N VAL A 138 11.67 18.70 11.53
CA VAL A 138 11.25 18.50 10.12
C VAL A 138 11.13 17.02 9.81
N LEU A 139 12.09 16.22 10.27
CA LEU A 139 12.07 14.78 10.06
C LEU A 139 10.90 14.12 10.77
N THR A 140 10.61 14.52 12.01
CA THR A 140 9.43 14.02 12.75
C THR A 140 8.13 14.32 12.02
N ILE A 141 7.96 15.55 11.54
CA ILE A 141 6.77 15.94 10.75
C ILE A 141 6.70 15.12 9.46
N ALA A 142 7.82 14.91 8.78
CA ALA A 142 7.87 14.12 7.55
C ALA A 142 7.47 12.65 7.81
N PHE A 143 7.92 12.03 8.90
CA PHE A 143 7.51 10.67 9.28
C PHE A 143 6.03 10.57 9.69
N ILE A 144 5.49 11.60 10.34
CA ILE A 144 4.06 11.69 10.64
C ILE A 144 3.23 11.72 9.36
N ILE A 145 3.56 12.61 8.41
CA ILE A 145 2.86 12.75 7.14
C ILE A 145 3.00 11.45 6.32
N TYR A 146 4.21 10.91 6.24
CA TYR A 146 4.49 9.68 5.53
C TYR A 146 3.63 8.52 6.06
N GLY A 147 3.64 8.26 7.36
CA GLY A 147 2.86 7.19 7.96
C GLY A 147 1.36 7.35 7.75
N PHE A 148 0.88 8.57 7.97
CA PHE A 148 -0.54 8.92 7.77
C PHE A 148 -0.98 8.65 6.32
N THR A 149 -0.23 9.11 5.34
CA THR A 149 -0.60 8.99 3.92
C THR A 149 -0.37 7.59 3.38
N LEU A 150 0.77 6.98 3.68
CA LEU A 150 1.11 5.64 3.23
C LEU A 150 0.06 4.60 3.64
N SER A 151 -0.36 4.61 4.91
CA SER A 151 -1.31 3.60 5.41
C SER A 151 -2.68 3.72 4.76
N GLY A 152 -3.14 4.94 4.47
CA GLY A 152 -4.35 5.17 3.68
C GLY A 152 -4.22 4.62 2.26
N LEU A 153 -3.09 4.88 1.60
CA LEU A 153 -2.80 4.36 0.26
C LEU A 153 -2.72 2.83 0.23
N LEU A 154 -2.07 2.22 1.23
CA LEU A 154 -1.99 0.76 1.33
C LEU A 154 -3.35 0.09 1.49
N ALA A 155 -4.23 0.66 2.29
CA ALA A 155 -5.59 0.14 2.46
C ALA A 155 -6.38 0.16 1.14
N VAL A 156 -6.22 1.24 0.38
CA VAL A 156 -6.92 1.42 -0.89
C VAL A 156 -6.33 0.57 -2.01
N LEU A 157 -5.04 0.70 -2.25
CA LEU A 157 -4.36 -0.03 -3.33
C LEU A 157 -4.29 -1.54 -3.04
N GLY A 158 -4.22 -1.92 -1.76
CA GLY A 158 -4.17 -3.31 -1.33
C GLY A 158 -5.50 -4.06 -1.37
N GLY A 159 -6.64 -3.36 -1.48
CA GLY A 159 -7.92 -4.06 -1.45
C GLY A 159 -9.17 -3.23 -1.75
N LEU A 160 -9.35 -2.06 -1.14
CA LEU A 160 -10.59 -1.31 -1.29
C LEU A 160 -10.87 -0.91 -2.74
N PHE A 161 -9.86 -0.54 -3.50
CA PHE A 161 -10.00 -0.22 -4.92
C PHE A 161 -10.44 -1.45 -5.74
N ALA A 162 -10.00 -2.65 -5.35
CA ALA A 162 -10.44 -3.88 -6.00
C ALA A 162 -11.94 -4.15 -5.81
N ILE A 163 -12.49 -3.76 -4.65
CA ILE A 163 -13.94 -3.87 -4.39
C ILE A 163 -14.72 -2.97 -5.33
N ASP A 164 -14.17 -1.80 -5.66
CA ASP A 164 -14.83 -0.81 -6.49
C ASP A 164 -14.75 -1.12 -8.00
N ILE A 165 -13.71 -1.87 -8.46
CA ILE A 165 -13.48 -2.12 -9.89
C ILE A 165 -13.60 -3.58 -10.32
N ALA A 166 -13.70 -4.52 -9.38
CA ALA A 166 -13.87 -5.93 -9.70
C ALA A 166 -15.34 -6.36 -9.59
N PRO A 167 -15.84 -7.22 -10.50
CA PRO A 167 -17.16 -7.82 -10.36
C PRO A 167 -17.30 -8.51 -9.00
N LYS A 168 -18.46 -8.36 -8.35
CA LYS A 168 -18.76 -8.85 -6.98
C LYS A 168 -18.44 -10.34 -6.77
N ASN A 169 -18.57 -11.15 -7.81
CA ASN A 169 -18.33 -12.60 -7.75
C ASN A 169 -16.86 -13.01 -7.74
N ILE A 170 -15.93 -12.10 -8.06
CA ILE A 170 -14.48 -12.35 -8.13
C ILE A 170 -13.64 -11.37 -7.29
N THR A 171 -14.29 -10.49 -6.53
CA THR A 171 -13.61 -9.47 -5.71
C THR A 171 -12.59 -10.07 -4.74
N GLY A 172 -12.93 -11.20 -4.08
CA GLY A 172 -11.99 -11.89 -3.19
C GLY A 172 -10.73 -12.39 -3.90
N ALA A 173 -10.89 -12.88 -5.15
CA ALA A 173 -9.74 -13.27 -5.97
C ALA A 173 -8.90 -12.06 -6.39
N ALA A 174 -9.56 -10.92 -6.68
CA ALA A 174 -8.90 -9.67 -6.99
C ALA A 174 -8.01 -9.21 -5.84
N MET A 175 -8.55 -9.19 -4.63
CA MET A 175 -7.79 -8.81 -3.44
C MET A 175 -6.61 -9.76 -3.19
N GLY A 176 -6.82 -11.08 -3.35
CA GLY A 176 -5.73 -12.08 -3.21
C GLY A 176 -4.64 -11.90 -4.27
N PHE A 177 -5.02 -11.63 -5.51
CA PHE A 177 -4.09 -11.37 -6.61
C PHE A 177 -3.25 -10.11 -6.35
N ILE A 178 -3.89 -9.00 -5.94
CA ILE A 178 -3.19 -7.76 -5.57
C ILE A 178 -2.26 -8.00 -4.40
N GLY A 179 -2.70 -8.75 -3.37
CA GLY A 179 -1.86 -9.11 -2.24
C GLY A 179 -0.61 -9.89 -2.65
N LEU A 180 -0.72 -10.81 -3.60
CA LEU A 180 0.43 -11.52 -4.17
C LEU A 180 1.43 -10.55 -4.80
N PHE A 181 0.98 -9.61 -5.62
CA PHE A 181 1.81 -8.58 -6.22
C PHE A 181 2.49 -7.69 -5.18
N SER A 182 1.75 -7.31 -4.13
CA SER A 182 2.27 -6.51 -3.02
C SER A 182 3.47 -7.17 -2.36
N TYR A 183 3.37 -8.45 -2.03
CA TYR A 183 4.47 -9.19 -1.38
C TYR A 183 5.61 -9.53 -2.34
N ILE A 184 5.34 -9.72 -3.63
CA ILE A 184 6.39 -9.80 -4.65
C ILE A 184 7.17 -8.48 -4.69
N GLY A 185 6.48 -7.33 -4.68
CA GLY A 185 7.11 -6.01 -4.59
C GLY A 185 7.98 -5.86 -3.35
N ALA A 186 7.50 -6.29 -2.19
CA ALA A 186 8.27 -6.30 -0.94
C ALA A 186 9.53 -7.17 -1.04
N ALA A 187 9.42 -8.38 -1.60
CA ALA A 187 10.57 -9.27 -1.77
C ALA A 187 11.62 -8.72 -2.75
N ILE A 188 11.16 -8.13 -3.85
CA ILE A 188 12.04 -7.45 -4.82
C ILE A 188 12.75 -6.27 -4.16
N GLN A 189 12.03 -5.48 -3.37
CA GLN A 189 12.58 -4.34 -2.63
C GLN A 189 13.72 -4.77 -1.71
N GLU A 190 13.53 -5.80 -0.87
CA GLU A 190 14.58 -6.27 0.04
C GLU A 190 15.84 -6.69 -0.74
N LYS A 191 15.66 -7.42 -1.84
CA LYS A 191 16.78 -7.87 -2.66
C LYS A 191 17.49 -6.71 -3.36
N ILE A 192 16.75 -5.79 -3.99
CA ILE A 192 17.34 -4.65 -4.68
C ILE A 192 18.02 -3.71 -3.70
N SER A 193 17.39 -3.40 -2.57
CA SER A 193 17.97 -2.52 -1.55
C SER A 193 19.27 -3.07 -1.00
N SER A 194 19.34 -4.38 -0.73
CA SER A 194 20.58 -5.01 -0.25
C SER A 194 21.74 -4.94 -1.24
N VAL A 195 21.47 -4.77 -2.53
CA VAL A 195 22.50 -4.63 -3.59
C VAL A 195 22.85 -3.16 -3.83
N LEU A 196 21.87 -2.26 -3.76
CA LEU A 196 22.06 -0.84 -4.04
C LEU A 196 22.69 -0.08 -2.85
N ILE A 197 22.50 -0.55 -1.62
CA ILE A 197 23.19 0.01 -0.46
C ILE A 197 24.65 -0.44 -0.52
N LYS A 198 25.52 0.49 -0.93
CA LYS A 198 26.96 0.24 -1.06
C LYS A 198 27.64 0.42 0.27
N THR A 199 28.56 -0.49 0.58
CA THR A 199 29.44 -0.40 1.74
C THR A 199 30.87 -0.18 1.25
N THR A 200 31.52 0.86 1.76
CA THR A 200 32.94 1.12 1.50
C THR A 200 33.68 1.04 2.83
N GLN A 201 34.73 0.23 2.87
CA GLN A 201 35.61 0.19 4.03
C GLN A 201 36.56 1.38 3.95
N SER A 202 36.62 2.18 5.01
CA SER A 202 37.54 3.32 5.06
C SER A 202 38.98 2.81 5.20
N ASP A 203 39.88 3.28 4.35
CA ASP A 203 41.33 2.91 4.41
C ASP A 203 42.01 3.35 5.69
N LEU A 204 41.40 4.24 6.46
CA LEU A 204 41.98 4.85 7.70
C LEU A 204 41.35 4.33 9.00
N SER A 205 40.18 3.72 8.94
CA SER A 205 39.48 3.13 10.09
C SER A 205 38.78 1.85 9.68
N SER A 206 38.57 0.94 10.63
CA SER A 206 37.79 -0.30 10.38
C SER A 206 36.27 -0.01 10.16
N ASP A 207 35.87 1.26 10.03
CA ASP A 207 34.49 1.67 9.97
C ASP A 207 33.91 1.42 8.55
N ILE A 208 32.71 0.85 8.51
CA ILE A 208 31.97 0.63 7.29
C ILE A 208 31.15 1.89 7.01
N VAL A 209 31.38 2.52 5.87
CA VAL A 209 30.61 3.68 5.41
C VAL A 209 29.53 3.20 4.45
N TYR A 210 28.28 3.58 4.72
CA TYR A 210 27.12 3.24 3.91
C TYR A 210 26.76 4.38 2.96
N SER A 211 26.54 4.08 1.66
CA SER A 211 25.96 5.01 0.69
C SER A 211 24.55 4.57 0.31
N PHE A 212 23.61 5.50 0.45
CA PHE A 212 22.17 5.28 0.18
C PHE A 212 21.67 5.98 -1.09
N ASP A 213 22.52 6.67 -1.84
CA ASP A 213 22.07 7.53 -2.96
C ASP A 213 21.27 6.76 -4.02
N ASP A 214 21.82 5.64 -4.48
CA ASP A 214 21.19 4.83 -5.52
C ASP A 214 19.86 4.19 -5.03
N VAL A 215 19.82 3.75 -3.79
CA VAL A 215 18.65 3.09 -3.24
C VAL A 215 17.52 4.08 -2.91
N ILE A 216 17.83 5.30 -2.51
CA ILE A 216 16.84 6.37 -2.29
C ILE A 216 16.12 6.69 -3.60
N LEU A 217 16.85 6.79 -4.72
CA LEU A 217 16.25 6.99 -6.04
C LEU A 217 15.31 5.86 -6.41
N PHE A 218 15.67 4.61 -6.13
CA PHE A 218 14.81 3.46 -6.33
C PHE A 218 13.52 3.55 -5.51
N TRP A 219 13.61 3.88 -4.22
CA TRP A 219 12.46 3.98 -3.34
C TRP A 219 11.48 5.10 -3.75
N ILE A 220 12.01 6.29 -4.05
CA ILE A 220 11.19 7.42 -4.51
C ILE A 220 10.56 7.12 -5.88
N SER A 221 11.32 6.54 -6.80
CA SER A 221 10.81 6.16 -8.12
C SER A 221 9.66 5.16 -8.02
N ALA A 222 9.75 4.19 -7.11
CA ALA A 222 8.68 3.24 -6.88
C ALA A 222 7.38 3.91 -6.40
N SER A 223 7.47 4.89 -5.48
CA SER A 223 6.32 5.67 -5.05
C SER A 223 5.70 6.47 -6.21
N ILE A 224 6.51 7.16 -7.00
CA ILE A 224 6.06 7.91 -8.16
C ILE A 224 5.37 6.99 -9.19
N ILE A 225 5.94 5.83 -9.46
CA ILE A 225 5.33 4.83 -10.37
C ILE A 225 3.98 4.37 -9.82
N SER A 226 3.90 4.04 -8.52
CA SER A 226 2.64 3.67 -7.87
C SER A 226 1.58 4.74 -8.04
N PHE A 227 1.96 6.00 -7.80
CA PHE A 227 1.08 7.15 -7.96
C PHE A 227 0.49 7.27 -9.38
N PHE A 228 1.33 7.18 -10.42
CA PHE A 228 0.86 7.26 -11.80
C PHE A 228 0.02 6.05 -12.21
N LEU A 229 0.35 4.84 -11.75
CA LEU A 229 -0.46 3.66 -11.98
C LEU A 229 -1.83 3.80 -11.31
N ALA A 230 -1.89 4.30 -10.08
CA ALA A 230 -3.15 4.56 -9.40
C ALA A 230 -4.00 5.64 -10.13
N LEU A 231 -3.35 6.69 -10.65
CA LEU A 231 -4.02 7.73 -11.45
C LEU A 231 -4.59 7.19 -12.77
N SER A 232 -3.95 6.23 -13.40
CA SER A 232 -4.46 5.63 -14.64
C SER A 232 -5.82 4.95 -14.46
N LEU A 233 -6.16 4.57 -13.22
CA LEU A 233 -7.44 3.98 -12.85
C LEU A 233 -8.54 5.01 -12.54
N TRP A 234 -8.30 6.32 -12.75
CA TRP A 234 -9.21 7.41 -12.40
C TRP A 234 -10.64 7.26 -12.93
N LYS A 235 -10.76 6.76 -14.16
CA LYS A 235 -12.06 6.65 -14.87
C LYS A 235 -12.65 5.24 -14.82
N GLN A 236 -12.00 4.29 -14.16
CA GLN A 236 -12.48 2.93 -14.08
C GLN A 236 -13.77 2.88 -13.26
N LYS A 237 -14.84 2.37 -13.85
CA LYS A 237 -16.12 2.08 -13.20
C LYS A 237 -16.37 0.58 -13.30
N ILE A 238 -17.15 0.06 -12.35
CA ILE A 238 -17.68 -1.30 -12.43
C ILE A 238 -18.55 -1.38 -13.70
N GLU A 239 -18.18 -2.26 -14.62
CA GLU A 239 -19.10 -2.78 -15.61
C GLU A 239 -19.84 -3.95 -14.96
N ASP A 240 -21.08 -3.71 -14.51
CA ASP A 240 -21.99 -4.73 -13.97
C ASP A 240 -22.42 -5.70 -15.06
#